data_cb6f8479402a3e2d165c9752c3da7833
#
_entry.id   cb6f8479402a3e2d165c9752c3da7833
#
_cell.length_a   1.000
_cell.length_b   1.000
_cell.length_c   1.000
_cell.angle_alpha   90.00
_cell.angle_beta   90.00
_cell.angle_gamma   90.00
#
_symmetry.space_group_name_H-M   'P 1'
#
loop_
_entity.id
_entity.type
_entity.pdbx_description
1 polymer ?
#
loop_
_entity_poly.entity_id
_entity_poly.type
_entity_poly.pdbx_seq_one_letter_code
_entity_poly.pdbx_strand_id
1 'polypeptide(L)'
;MKEQIKGGEKMSVALEELTQKVAACQAACNHCYDACLKEDDVDMMRECIRTDNDCSYICGMVLDFAHKDSPLFNDIVELCAKACEACAEECEKHDHHEHCLACAKACHECAEACRAYIA
;
A
#
# COMPACT_ATOMS: atom_id res chain seq x y z
N MET A 1 -6.66 15.14 30.05
CA MET A 1 -5.36 15.42 29.39
C MET A 1 -4.51 14.17 29.30
N LYS A 2 -4.13 13.59 30.42
CA LYS A 2 -3.28 12.40 30.43
C LYS A 2 -3.93 11.22 29.75
N GLU A 3 -5.22 11.03 29.94
CA GLU A 3 -5.95 9.94 29.31
C GLU A 3 -5.99 10.11 27.79
N GLN A 4 -6.17 11.32 27.33
CA GLN A 4 -6.13 11.63 25.91
C GLN A 4 -4.75 11.40 25.34
N ILE A 5 -3.71 11.74 26.11
CA ILE A 5 -2.33 11.53 25.71
C ILE A 5 -2.06 10.02 25.57
N LYS A 6 -2.51 9.23 26.55
CA LYS A 6 -2.36 7.76 26.47
C LYS A 6 -3.13 7.17 25.31
N GLY A 7 -4.37 7.61 25.11
CA GLY A 7 -5.17 7.17 23.97
C GLY A 7 -4.52 7.60 22.65
N GLY A 8 -3.99 8.82 22.62
CA GLY A 8 -3.28 9.35 21.48
C GLY A 8 -2.00 8.59 21.18
N GLU A 9 -1.25 8.20 22.19
CA GLU A 9 -0.05 7.40 22.03
C GLU A 9 -0.36 6.03 21.44
N LYS A 10 -1.42 5.37 21.94
CA LYS A 10 -1.87 4.08 21.43
C LYS A 10 -2.27 4.18 19.98
N MET A 11 -3.05 5.20 19.64
CA MET A 11 -3.48 5.44 18.27
C MET A 11 -2.29 5.83 17.38
N SER A 12 -1.34 6.59 17.94
CA SER A 12 -0.13 6.98 17.21
C SER A 12 0.75 5.80 16.86
N VAL A 13 0.89 4.82 17.78
CA VAL A 13 1.66 3.60 17.50
C VAL A 13 1.00 2.80 16.38
N ALA A 14 -0.31 2.58 16.45
CA ALA A 14 -1.03 1.86 15.41
C ALA A 14 -0.95 2.60 14.07
N LEU A 15 -1.08 3.91 14.11
CA LEU A 15 -0.98 4.74 12.91
C LEU A 15 0.43 4.71 12.32
N GLU A 16 1.45 4.75 13.16
CA GLU A 16 2.83 4.66 12.73
C GLU A 16 3.13 3.34 12.03
N GLU A 17 2.68 2.23 12.60
CA GLU A 17 2.83 0.92 11.98
C GLU A 17 2.15 0.86 10.62
N LEU A 18 0.94 1.39 10.54
CA LEU A 18 0.21 1.46 9.28
C LEU A 18 0.98 2.29 8.25
N THR A 19 1.37 3.50 8.62
CA THR A 19 2.02 4.41 7.66
C THR A 19 3.38 3.89 7.20
N GLN A 20 4.11 3.18 8.04
CA GLN A 20 5.36 2.54 7.64
C GLN A 20 5.14 1.51 6.54
N LYS A 21 4.13 0.65 6.72
CA LYS A 21 3.81 -0.37 5.72
C LYS A 21 3.27 0.24 4.43
N VAL A 22 2.44 1.27 4.56
CA VAL A 22 1.87 1.97 3.40
C VAL A 22 2.99 2.67 2.60
N ALA A 23 3.91 3.35 3.29
CA ALA A 23 5.02 4.02 2.62
C ALA A 23 5.93 3.03 1.91
N ALA A 24 6.22 1.89 2.53
CA ALA A 24 7.04 0.84 1.91
C ALA A 24 6.34 0.27 0.67
N CYS A 25 5.03 0.09 0.76
CA CYS A 25 4.23 -0.41 -0.37
C CYS A 25 4.24 0.60 -1.53
N GLN A 26 4.04 1.88 -1.23
CA GLN A 26 4.08 2.93 -2.25
C GLN A 26 5.41 2.92 -2.99
N ALA A 27 6.52 2.83 -2.26
CA ALA A 27 7.85 2.80 -2.84
C ALA A 27 8.03 1.56 -3.73
N ALA A 28 7.56 0.40 -3.27
CA ALA A 28 7.66 -0.84 -4.03
C ALA A 28 6.83 -0.78 -5.31
N CYS A 29 5.62 -0.23 -5.23
CA CYS A 29 4.75 -0.07 -6.40
C CYS A 29 5.36 0.88 -7.42
N ASN A 30 5.94 1.99 -6.98
CA ASN A 30 6.59 2.93 -7.88
C ASN A 30 7.82 2.31 -8.54
N HIS A 31 8.59 1.54 -7.79
CA HIS A 31 9.76 0.84 -8.33
C HIS A 31 9.32 -0.20 -9.36
N CYS A 32 8.31 -1.00 -9.05
CA CYS A 32 7.79 -2.03 -9.95
C CYS A 32 7.21 -1.40 -11.22
N TYR A 33 6.47 -0.30 -11.07
CA TYR A 33 5.92 0.45 -12.19
C TYR A 33 7.03 0.83 -13.19
N ASP A 34 8.09 1.45 -12.69
CA ASP A 34 9.20 1.88 -13.55
C ASP A 34 9.93 0.68 -14.15
N ALA A 35 10.21 -0.34 -13.34
CA ALA A 35 10.90 -1.55 -13.80
C ALA A 35 10.11 -2.28 -14.88
N CYS A 36 8.78 -2.37 -14.72
CA CYS A 36 7.91 -3.00 -15.73
C CYS A 36 8.00 -2.29 -17.08
N LEU A 37 8.08 -0.95 -17.05
CA LEU A 37 8.17 -0.16 -18.28
C LEU A 37 9.48 -0.41 -19.04
N LYS A 38 10.49 -0.92 -18.37
CA LYS A 38 11.82 -1.20 -18.95
C LYS A 38 11.99 -2.64 -19.40
N GLU A 39 11.01 -3.48 -19.15
CA GLU A 39 11.08 -4.90 -19.53
C GLU A 39 10.88 -5.08 -21.03
N ASP A 40 11.56 -6.07 -21.60
CA ASP A 40 11.38 -6.40 -23.00
C ASP A 40 9.97 -6.88 -23.29
N ASP A 41 9.33 -7.53 -22.31
CA ASP A 41 7.96 -8.03 -22.41
C ASP A 41 6.93 -7.04 -21.86
N VAL A 42 7.15 -5.75 -22.07
CA VAL A 42 6.33 -4.67 -21.51
C VAL A 42 4.84 -4.84 -21.79
N ASP A 43 4.49 -5.38 -22.96
CA ASP A 43 3.09 -5.59 -23.30
C ASP A 43 2.40 -6.57 -22.35
N MET A 44 3.13 -7.55 -21.86
CA MET A 44 2.61 -8.51 -20.88
C MET A 44 2.47 -7.89 -19.49
N MET A 45 3.15 -6.77 -19.26
CA MET A 45 3.19 -6.10 -17.95
C MET A 45 2.11 -5.03 -17.79
N ARG A 46 1.23 -4.84 -18.75
CA ARG A 46 0.26 -3.73 -18.74
C ARG A 46 -0.61 -3.70 -17.51
N GLU A 47 -1.17 -4.84 -17.12
CA GLU A 47 -2.02 -4.89 -15.94
C GLU A 47 -1.23 -4.69 -14.65
N CYS A 48 0.01 -5.20 -14.61
CA CYS A 48 0.90 -4.96 -13.48
C CYS A 48 1.21 -3.46 -13.34
N ILE A 49 1.49 -2.79 -14.46
CA ILE A 49 1.74 -1.35 -14.49
C ILE A 49 0.52 -0.60 -13.98
N ARG A 50 -0.67 -0.99 -14.40
CA ARG A 50 -1.92 -0.34 -13.99
C ARG A 50 -2.17 -0.51 -12.49
N THR A 51 -2.03 -1.73 -11.97
CA THR A 51 -2.26 -1.98 -10.55
C THR A 51 -1.20 -1.32 -9.68
N ASP A 52 0.05 -1.30 -10.14
CA ASP A 52 1.12 -0.57 -9.43
C ASP A 52 0.78 0.92 -9.32
N ASN A 53 0.31 1.50 -10.41
CA ASN A 53 -0.04 2.93 -10.43
C ASN A 53 -1.20 3.22 -9.48
N ASP A 54 -2.27 2.43 -9.56
CA ASP A 54 -3.43 2.59 -8.69
C ASP A 54 -3.03 2.45 -7.23
N CYS A 55 -2.29 1.40 -6.92
CA CYS A 55 -1.89 1.12 -5.54
C CYS A 55 -1.00 2.23 -4.98
N SER A 56 -0.06 2.72 -5.78
CA SER A 56 0.83 3.81 -5.36
C SER A 56 0.06 5.07 -5.00
N TYR A 57 -0.91 5.46 -5.84
CA TYR A 57 -1.71 6.66 -5.58
C TYR A 57 -2.59 6.49 -4.34
N ILE A 58 -3.21 5.33 -4.18
CA ILE A 58 -4.08 5.08 -3.03
C ILE A 58 -3.26 5.02 -1.74
N CYS A 59 -2.07 4.43 -1.77
CA CYS A 59 -1.13 4.50 -0.65
C CYS A 59 -0.82 5.94 -0.29
N GLY A 60 -0.60 6.79 -1.29
CA GLY A 60 -0.37 8.22 -1.09
C GLY A 60 -1.54 8.90 -0.39
N MET A 61 -2.76 8.52 -0.74
CA MET A 61 -3.96 9.05 -0.06
C MET A 61 -3.96 8.70 1.42
N VAL A 62 -3.62 7.46 1.76
CA VAL A 62 -3.53 7.05 3.17
C VAL A 62 -2.52 7.93 3.90
N LEU A 63 -1.34 8.13 3.30
CA LEU A 63 -0.29 8.95 3.92
C LEU A 63 -0.73 10.40 4.08
N ASP A 64 -1.43 10.94 3.08
CA ASP A 64 -1.92 12.33 3.12
C ASP A 64 -2.98 12.53 4.20
N PHE A 65 -3.81 11.52 4.46
CA PHE A 65 -4.90 11.62 5.43
C PHE A 65 -4.54 11.13 6.82
N ALA A 66 -3.39 10.47 6.97
CA ALA A 66 -3.04 9.76 8.20
C ALA A 66 -2.99 10.63 9.45
N HIS A 67 -2.58 11.90 9.30
CA HIS A 67 -2.43 12.81 10.43
C HIS A 67 -3.52 13.88 10.48
N LYS A 68 -4.60 13.62 9.76
CA LYS A 68 -5.78 14.49 9.74
C LYS A 68 -6.92 13.75 10.42
N ASP A 69 -7.73 14.47 11.15
CA ASP A 69 -8.88 13.88 11.82
C ASP A 69 -10.06 13.82 10.83
N SER A 70 -9.89 13.01 9.78
CA SER A 70 -10.89 12.92 8.72
C SER A 70 -11.84 11.75 8.95
N PRO A 71 -13.15 11.96 8.84
CA PRO A 71 -14.11 10.86 8.93
C PRO A 71 -14.02 9.88 7.77
N LEU A 72 -13.26 10.21 6.72
CA LEU A 72 -13.07 9.35 5.55
C LEU A 72 -11.88 8.41 5.69
N PHE A 73 -11.06 8.57 6.73
CA PHE A 73 -9.79 7.86 6.82
C PHE A 73 -9.94 6.33 6.77
N ASN A 74 -10.89 5.80 7.55
CA ASN A 74 -11.08 4.34 7.56
C ASN A 74 -11.53 3.82 6.19
N ASP A 75 -12.35 4.58 5.48
CA ASP A 75 -12.76 4.20 4.11
C ASP A 75 -11.58 4.19 3.16
N ILE A 76 -10.68 5.15 3.30
CA ILE A 76 -9.46 5.24 2.47
C ILE A 76 -8.52 4.07 2.79
N VAL A 77 -8.38 3.72 4.07
CA VAL A 77 -7.57 2.57 4.48
C VAL A 77 -8.14 1.26 3.91
N GLU A 78 -9.45 1.10 3.94
CA GLU A 78 -10.10 -0.07 3.34
C GLU A 78 -9.85 -0.13 1.83
N LEU A 79 -9.98 1.00 1.15
CA LEU A 79 -9.68 1.08 -0.28
C LEU A 79 -8.22 0.69 -0.54
N CYS A 80 -7.31 1.14 0.32
CA CYS A 80 -5.90 0.80 0.20
C CYS A 80 -5.68 -0.71 0.34
N ALA A 81 -6.36 -1.35 1.29
CA ALA A 81 -6.27 -2.80 1.43
C ALA A 81 -6.69 -3.51 0.15
N LYS A 82 -7.79 -3.08 -0.45
CA LYS A 82 -8.28 -3.65 -1.71
C LYS A 82 -7.30 -3.44 -2.86
N ALA A 83 -6.75 -2.24 -2.96
CA ALA A 83 -5.78 -1.92 -4.01
C ALA A 83 -4.51 -2.75 -3.86
N CYS A 84 -4.04 -2.92 -2.63
CA CYS A 84 -2.85 -3.73 -2.34
C CYS A 84 -3.09 -5.20 -2.67
N GLU A 85 -4.27 -5.72 -2.31
CA GLU A 85 -4.62 -7.11 -2.61
C GLU A 85 -4.66 -7.35 -4.11
N ALA A 86 -5.26 -6.44 -4.86
CA ALA A 86 -5.32 -6.54 -6.32
C ALA A 86 -3.94 -6.45 -6.95
N CYS A 87 -3.11 -5.54 -6.46
CA CYS A 87 -1.75 -5.37 -6.98
C CYS A 87 -0.89 -6.60 -6.68
N ALA A 88 -0.98 -7.16 -5.47
CA ALA A 88 -0.24 -8.36 -5.11
C ALA A 88 -0.63 -9.53 -6.01
N GLU A 89 -1.93 -9.72 -6.23
CA GLU A 89 -2.43 -10.79 -7.09
C GLU A 89 -1.89 -10.66 -8.52
N GLU A 90 -1.92 -9.44 -9.07
CA GLU A 90 -1.42 -9.22 -10.41
C GLU A 90 0.10 -9.40 -10.50
N CYS A 91 0.85 -8.87 -9.53
CA CYS A 91 2.31 -9.02 -9.50
C CYS A 91 2.74 -10.48 -9.43
N GLU A 92 2.00 -11.30 -8.70
CA GLU A 92 2.31 -12.73 -8.56
C GLU A 92 2.19 -13.50 -9.85
N LYS A 93 1.46 -13.00 -10.83
CA LYS A 93 1.38 -13.60 -12.16
C LYS A 93 2.68 -13.44 -12.95
N HIS A 94 3.56 -12.54 -12.50
CA HIS A 94 4.81 -12.19 -13.18
C HIS A 94 6.00 -12.61 -12.31
N ASP A 95 6.00 -13.87 -11.87
CA ASP A 95 6.97 -14.38 -10.91
C ASP A 95 8.38 -14.52 -11.47
N HIS A 96 8.57 -14.37 -12.77
CA HIS A 96 9.88 -14.35 -13.41
C HIS A 96 10.61 -13.02 -13.24
N HIS A 97 9.93 -11.99 -12.73
CA HIS A 97 10.53 -10.67 -12.45
C HIS A 97 10.62 -10.45 -10.94
N GLU A 98 11.82 -10.28 -10.44
CA GLU A 98 12.07 -10.06 -9.00
C GLU A 98 11.34 -8.84 -8.47
N HIS A 99 11.27 -7.76 -9.26
CA HIS A 99 10.58 -6.55 -8.83
C HIS A 99 9.09 -6.78 -8.62
N CYS A 100 8.48 -7.67 -9.42
CA CYS A 100 7.07 -8.02 -9.24
C CYS A 100 6.85 -8.82 -7.95
N LEU A 101 7.73 -9.78 -7.66
CA LEU A 101 7.65 -10.56 -6.42
C LEU A 101 7.86 -9.67 -5.19
N ALA A 102 8.82 -8.74 -5.26
CA ALA A 102 9.07 -7.80 -4.17
C ALA A 102 7.86 -6.88 -3.95
N CYS A 103 7.25 -6.42 -5.04
CA CYS A 103 6.05 -5.60 -4.97
C CYS A 103 4.88 -6.39 -4.35
N ALA A 104 4.68 -7.63 -4.77
CA ALA A 104 3.63 -8.48 -4.20
C ALA A 104 3.79 -8.64 -2.70
N LYS A 105 5.02 -8.86 -2.23
CA LYS A 105 5.29 -8.98 -0.80
C LYS A 105 4.94 -7.72 -0.04
N ALA A 106 5.38 -6.57 -0.54
CA ALA A 106 5.08 -5.27 0.08
C ALA A 106 3.58 -5.01 0.09
N CYS A 107 2.88 -5.35 -0.98
CA CYS A 107 1.43 -5.18 -1.08
C CYS A 107 0.69 -6.07 -0.08
N HIS A 108 1.09 -7.33 0.08
CA HIS A 108 0.48 -8.21 1.08
C HIS A 108 0.67 -7.67 2.49
N GLU A 109 1.88 -7.23 2.82
CA GLU A 109 2.16 -6.67 4.15
C GLU A 109 1.35 -5.41 4.40
N CYS A 110 1.22 -4.57 3.39
CA CYS A 110 0.42 -3.35 3.49
C CYS A 110 -1.06 -3.68 3.68
N ALA A 111 -1.59 -4.62 2.90
CA ALA A 111 -3.00 -5.04 3.02
C ALA A 111 -3.28 -5.57 4.43
N GLU A 112 -2.40 -6.40 4.96
CA GLU A 112 -2.55 -6.91 6.32
C GLU A 112 -2.57 -5.78 7.35
N ALA A 113 -1.66 -4.81 7.21
CA ALA A 113 -1.61 -3.66 8.11
C ALA A 113 -2.89 -2.82 8.02
N CYS A 114 -3.40 -2.61 6.81
CA CYS A 114 -4.65 -1.89 6.60
C CYS A 114 -5.83 -2.61 7.27
N ARG A 115 -5.96 -3.91 7.05
CA ARG A 115 -7.04 -4.71 7.63
C ARG A 115 -6.96 -4.71 9.15
N ALA A 116 -5.76 -4.83 9.72
CA ALA A 116 -5.57 -4.80 11.16
C ALA A 116 -5.96 -3.45 11.75
N TYR A 117 -5.64 -2.36 11.05
CA TYR A 117 -5.92 -1.01 11.54
C TYR A 117 -7.42 -0.74 11.65
N ILE A 118 -8.21 -1.19 10.66
CA ILE A 118 -9.65 -0.93 10.62
C ILE A 118 -10.49 -2.02 11.28
N ALA A 119 -9.87 -3.11 11.73
CA ALA A 119 -10.57 -4.21 12.39
C ALA A 119 -11.18 -3.81 13.74
#